data_c0ebb22e753dc2fe0792af714e52da2d
#
_entry.id   c0ebb22e753dc2fe0792af714e52da2d
#
_cell.length_a   1.000
_cell.length_b   1.000
_cell.length_c   1.000
_cell.angle_alpha   90.00
_cell.angle_beta   90.00
_cell.angle_gamma   90.00
#
_symmetry.space_group_name_H-M   'P 1'
#
loop_
_entity.id
_entity.type
_entity.pdbx_description
1 polymer ?
#
loop_
_entity_poly.entity_id
_entity_poly.type
_entity_poly.pdbx_seq_one_letter_code
_entity_poly.pdbx_strand_id
1 'polypeptide(L)'
;MFSLKTFSAALLLAATVSAAPAPSKTERDHPDKVVTLTGVTHSVNAGLGGLRFDPDNVVAEIGDIVEWHFLPKNHSVAQSSFGEPCQPLAEGDGFFAGFNFPTQEGQAPDVFQIVVEDKTPIWYYCPQQNGNHCQNGMVGIINQNFDNQDFSLRRHKELAAQTEISVIPPVQQGGAVIPNPNPNGGF
;
A
#
# COMPACT_ATOMS: atom_id res chain seq x y z
N MET A 1 29.46 -68.44 51.67
CA MET A 1 29.66 -67.05 51.23
C MET A 1 28.84 -66.84 49.94
N PHE A 2 27.62 -66.34 50.08
CA PHE A 2 26.75 -66.03 48.94
C PHE A 2 26.63 -64.54 48.80
N SER A 3 27.08 -64.04 47.65
CA SER A 3 27.04 -62.63 47.32
C SER A 3 25.71 -62.34 46.62
N LEU A 4 24.88 -61.45 47.21
CA LEU A 4 23.61 -60.98 46.67
C LEU A 4 23.92 -59.87 45.73
N LYS A 5 23.60 -60.02 44.42
CA LYS A 5 23.61 -58.90 43.41
C LYS A 5 22.24 -58.24 43.39
N THR A 6 22.21 -57.03 43.85
CA THR A 6 21.04 -56.16 43.73
C THR A 6 20.93 -55.62 42.31
N PHE A 7 19.81 -55.91 41.64
CA PHE A 7 19.44 -55.28 40.37
C PHE A 7 18.68 -53.99 40.66
N SER A 8 19.25 -52.85 40.32
CA SER A 8 18.54 -51.59 40.31
C SER A 8 17.78 -51.43 38.99
N ALA A 9 16.46 -51.44 39.05
CA ALA A 9 15.63 -51.11 37.90
C ALA A 9 15.52 -49.59 37.79
N ALA A 10 16.04 -49.01 36.71
CA ALA A 10 15.88 -47.61 36.39
C ALA A 10 14.52 -47.39 35.68
N LEU A 11 13.65 -46.67 36.36
CA LEU A 11 12.35 -46.27 35.81
C LEU A 11 12.53 -45.04 34.88
N LEU A 12 12.44 -45.22 33.56
CA LEU A 12 12.41 -44.12 32.62
C LEU A 12 11.01 -43.50 32.64
N LEU A 13 10.87 -42.29 33.20
CA LEU A 13 9.71 -41.46 32.98
C LEU A 13 9.77 -40.81 31.59
N ALA A 14 8.92 -41.24 30.68
CA ALA A 14 8.70 -40.55 29.44
C ALA A 14 7.83 -39.31 29.69
N ALA A 15 8.42 -38.12 29.59
CA ALA A 15 7.68 -36.86 29.62
C ALA A 15 7.03 -36.65 28.25
N THR A 16 5.70 -36.75 28.18
CA THR A 16 4.92 -36.34 27.01
C THR A 16 4.83 -34.83 26.98
N VAL A 17 5.58 -34.19 26.09
CA VAL A 17 5.41 -32.75 25.79
C VAL A 17 4.13 -32.61 24.99
N SER A 18 3.09 -32.14 25.64
CA SER A 18 1.86 -31.69 24.96
C SER A 18 2.16 -30.37 24.26
N ALA A 19 2.24 -30.38 22.93
CA ALA A 19 2.31 -29.15 22.15
C ALA A 19 0.97 -28.41 22.28
N ALA A 20 1.00 -27.19 22.84
CA ALA A 20 -0.15 -26.30 22.81
C ALA A 20 -0.48 -25.96 21.34
N PRO A 21 -1.77 -25.93 20.96
CA PRO A 21 -2.16 -25.49 19.63
C PRO A 21 -1.71 -24.05 19.43
N ALA A 22 -1.07 -23.79 18.28
CA ALA A 22 -0.72 -22.43 17.87
C ALA A 22 -2.00 -21.59 17.82
N PRO A 23 -1.96 -20.30 18.21
CA PRO A 23 -3.11 -19.42 18.11
C PRO A 23 -3.50 -19.36 16.62
N SER A 24 -4.75 -19.75 16.33
CA SER A 24 -5.36 -19.56 15.02
C SER A 24 -5.35 -18.05 14.75
N LYS A 25 -4.81 -17.63 13.60
CA LYS A 25 -5.03 -16.27 13.09
C LYS A 25 -6.53 -16.07 13.05
N THR A 26 -7.03 -15.18 13.89
CA THR A 26 -8.40 -14.69 13.79
C THR A 26 -8.44 -13.90 12.49
N GLU A 27 -8.97 -14.52 11.44
CA GLU A 27 -9.38 -13.83 10.24
C GLU A 27 -10.33 -12.74 10.69
N ARG A 28 -9.92 -11.47 10.54
CA ARG A 28 -10.79 -10.34 10.83
C ARG A 28 -11.88 -10.39 9.78
N ASP A 29 -13.04 -10.83 10.22
CA ASP A 29 -14.29 -10.77 9.48
C ASP A 29 -14.66 -9.28 9.35
N HIS A 30 -14.05 -8.58 8.38
CA HIS A 30 -14.60 -7.34 7.89
C HIS A 30 -15.82 -7.76 7.06
N PRO A 31 -17.04 -7.38 7.48
CA PRO A 31 -18.19 -7.61 6.62
C PRO A 31 -17.88 -6.94 5.29
N ASP A 32 -17.83 -7.73 4.22
CA ASP A 32 -17.56 -7.26 2.86
C ASP A 32 -18.54 -6.13 2.57
N LYS A 33 -18.03 -4.89 2.66
CA LYS A 33 -18.80 -3.70 2.32
C LYS A 33 -19.02 -3.74 0.82
N VAL A 34 -20.19 -4.16 0.40
CA VAL A 34 -20.54 -4.19 -1.02
C VAL A 34 -20.66 -2.75 -1.50
N VAL A 35 -19.66 -2.30 -2.26
CA VAL A 35 -19.66 -0.99 -2.91
C VAL A 35 -20.14 -1.16 -4.34
N THR A 36 -21.20 -0.42 -4.73
CA THR A 36 -21.69 -0.42 -6.10
C THR A 36 -20.83 0.54 -6.92
N LEU A 37 -20.25 0.03 -8.02
CA LEU A 37 -19.45 0.86 -8.93
C LEU A 37 -20.35 1.87 -9.65
N THR A 38 -19.88 3.11 -9.73
CA THR A 38 -20.57 4.20 -10.46
C THR A 38 -20.30 4.15 -11.96
N GLY A 39 -19.20 3.50 -12.36
CA GLY A 39 -18.67 3.53 -13.74
C GLY A 39 -17.79 4.72 -14.05
N VAL A 40 -17.54 5.61 -13.07
CA VAL A 40 -16.62 6.74 -13.23
C VAL A 40 -15.21 6.32 -12.85
N THR A 41 -14.22 6.65 -13.70
CA THR A 41 -12.79 6.44 -13.44
C THR A 41 -12.06 7.78 -13.50
N HIS A 42 -11.28 8.06 -12.45
CA HIS A 42 -10.39 9.21 -12.34
C HIS A 42 -8.96 8.77 -12.62
N SER A 43 -8.40 9.22 -13.74
CA SER A 43 -7.02 8.88 -14.11
C SER A 43 -6.03 9.82 -13.44
N VAL A 44 -4.94 9.24 -12.92
CA VAL A 44 -3.82 9.95 -12.29
C VAL A 44 -2.53 9.51 -12.98
N ASN A 45 -1.78 10.45 -13.55
CA ASN A 45 -0.50 10.16 -14.18
C ASN A 45 0.63 10.20 -13.15
N ALA A 46 1.37 9.10 -13.02
CA ALA A 46 2.53 9.01 -12.15
C ALA A 46 3.80 9.29 -12.95
N GLY A 47 4.37 10.51 -12.81
CA GLY A 47 5.61 10.90 -13.46
C GLY A 47 5.45 11.81 -14.67
N LEU A 48 4.27 12.36 -14.96
CA LEU A 48 4.07 13.30 -16.06
C LEU A 48 4.81 14.61 -15.79
N GLY A 49 5.81 14.89 -16.60
CA GLY A 49 6.60 16.13 -16.51
C GLY A 49 7.43 16.26 -15.23
N GLY A 50 7.72 15.17 -14.50
CA GLY A 50 8.58 15.19 -13.33
C GLY A 50 8.13 14.27 -12.19
N LEU A 51 8.70 14.47 -10.99
CA LEU A 51 8.40 13.68 -9.80
C LEU A 51 7.09 14.15 -9.16
N ARG A 52 5.97 13.81 -9.78
CA ARG A 52 4.63 14.19 -9.31
C ARG A 52 3.57 13.17 -9.76
N PHE A 53 2.44 13.21 -9.10
CA PHE A 53 1.17 12.71 -9.59
C PHE A 53 0.42 13.87 -10.28
N ASP A 54 -0.32 13.58 -11.32
CA ASP A 54 -1.08 14.59 -12.07
C ASP A 54 -2.45 14.03 -12.53
N PRO A 55 -3.58 14.48 -11.95
CA PRO A 55 -3.65 15.42 -10.83
C PRO A 55 -3.13 14.81 -9.51
N ASP A 56 -2.65 15.64 -8.61
CA ASP A 56 -2.20 15.24 -7.27
C ASP A 56 -3.31 15.33 -6.20
N ASN A 57 -4.48 15.84 -6.59
CA ASN A 57 -5.68 15.93 -5.77
C ASN A 57 -6.89 15.50 -6.59
N VAL A 58 -7.55 14.44 -6.16
CA VAL A 58 -8.72 13.85 -6.81
C VAL A 58 -9.93 13.99 -5.90
N VAL A 59 -11.07 14.40 -6.45
CA VAL A 59 -12.37 14.34 -5.77
C VAL A 59 -13.18 13.23 -6.42
N ALA A 60 -13.56 12.23 -5.65
CA ALA A 60 -14.24 11.03 -6.13
C ALA A 60 -15.43 10.66 -5.25
N GLU A 61 -16.47 10.08 -5.84
CA GLU A 61 -17.62 9.55 -5.13
C GLU A 61 -17.39 8.10 -4.68
N ILE A 62 -18.20 7.62 -3.73
CA ILE A 62 -18.17 6.21 -3.33
C ILE A 62 -18.57 5.35 -4.53
N GLY A 63 -17.74 4.36 -4.86
CA GLY A 63 -17.90 3.50 -6.02
C GLY A 63 -17.20 3.99 -7.28
N ASP A 64 -16.56 5.16 -7.25
CA ASP A 64 -15.65 5.57 -8.32
C ASP A 64 -14.34 4.78 -8.25
N ILE A 65 -13.66 4.70 -9.38
CA ILE A 65 -12.33 4.11 -9.50
C ILE A 65 -11.31 5.24 -9.61
N VAL A 66 -10.20 5.12 -8.87
CA VAL A 66 -9.00 5.92 -9.11
C VAL A 66 -7.95 5.02 -9.74
N GLU A 67 -7.42 5.44 -10.89
CA GLU A 67 -6.54 4.66 -11.74
C GLU A 67 -5.21 5.39 -11.96
N TRP A 68 -4.09 4.76 -11.60
CA TRP A 68 -2.76 5.32 -11.82
C TRP A 68 -2.12 4.76 -13.08
N HIS A 69 -1.77 5.67 -13.98
CA HIS A 69 -1.00 5.44 -15.20
C HIS A 69 0.48 5.77 -14.94
N PHE A 70 1.36 4.83 -15.19
CA PHE A 70 2.78 4.99 -14.88
C PHE A 70 3.57 5.37 -16.13
N LEU A 71 4.37 6.44 -16.00
CA LEU A 71 5.28 6.95 -17.02
C LEU A 71 6.74 6.54 -16.72
N PRO A 72 7.71 6.82 -17.62
CA PRO A 72 9.11 6.47 -17.39
C PRO A 72 9.68 6.97 -16.05
N LYS A 73 10.69 6.26 -15.54
CA LYS A 73 11.45 6.39 -14.29
C LYS A 73 10.97 5.56 -13.11
N ASN A 74 10.29 4.45 -13.38
CA ASN A 74 9.94 3.45 -12.37
C ASN A 74 9.16 4.03 -11.18
N HIS A 75 8.00 4.54 -11.46
CA HIS A 75 7.08 5.05 -10.46
C HIS A 75 6.21 3.94 -9.87
N SER A 76 5.67 4.20 -8.69
CA SER A 76 4.65 3.38 -8.04
C SER A 76 3.74 4.25 -7.19
N VAL A 77 2.75 3.65 -6.54
CA VAL A 77 1.87 4.32 -5.60
C VAL A 77 1.62 3.44 -4.38
N ALA A 78 1.71 4.03 -3.20
CA ALA A 78 1.40 3.40 -1.93
C ALA A 78 0.62 4.36 -1.04
N GLN A 79 -0.28 3.83 -0.22
CA GLN A 79 -1.05 4.63 0.74
C GLN A 79 -0.19 4.98 1.96
N SER A 80 -0.40 6.19 2.48
CA SER A 80 0.20 6.67 3.73
C SER A 80 -0.86 7.26 4.65
N SER A 81 -0.48 7.61 5.88
CA SER A 81 -1.25 8.53 6.70
C SER A 81 -0.84 9.98 6.40
N PHE A 82 -1.68 10.94 6.82
CA PHE A 82 -1.33 12.36 6.72
C PHE A 82 -0.06 12.71 7.48
N GLY A 83 0.04 12.21 8.72
CA GLY A 83 1.12 12.57 9.66
C GLY A 83 2.45 11.87 9.37
N GLU A 84 2.42 10.79 8.61
CA GLU A 84 3.58 9.98 8.26
C GLU A 84 3.68 9.79 6.75
N PRO A 85 3.95 10.87 5.99
CA PRO A 85 4.16 10.77 4.55
C PRO A 85 5.41 9.93 4.25
N CYS A 86 5.47 9.36 3.05
CA CYS A 86 6.57 8.49 2.61
C CYS A 86 6.71 7.19 3.41
N GLN A 87 5.73 6.87 4.28
CA GLN A 87 5.64 5.65 5.06
C GLN A 87 4.32 4.92 4.71
N PRO A 88 4.31 3.59 4.58
CA PRO A 88 3.08 2.86 4.38
C PRO A 88 2.22 2.87 5.66
N LEU A 89 0.94 2.57 5.50
CA LEU A 89 0.09 2.22 6.63
C LEU A 89 0.59 0.92 7.30
N ALA A 90 0.01 0.57 8.45
CA ALA A 90 0.34 -0.68 9.12
C ALA A 90 0.18 -1.89 8.17
N GLU A 91 0.93 -2.96 8.44
CA GLU A 91 0.91 -4.17 7.61
C GLU A 91 -0.54 -4.71 7.46
N GLY A 92 -0.95 -4.92 6.22
CA GLY A 92 -2.29 -5.36 5.87
C GLY A 92 -3.30 -4.24 5.63
N ASP A 93 -2.95 -2.98 5.93
CA ASP A 93 -3.80 -1.82 5.66
C ASP A 93 -3.35 -1.06 4.41
N GLY A 94 -4.31 -0.38 3.78
CA GLY A 94 -4.06 0.45 2.61
C GLY A 94 -3.70 -0.32 1.34
N PHE A 95 -3.11 0.40 0.37
CA PHE A 95 -2.75 -0.18 -0.92
C PHE A 95 -1.28 0.08 -1.28
N PHE A 96 -0.76 -0.80 -2.13
CA PHE A 96 0.53 -0.67 -2.80
C PHE A 96 0.49 -1.34 -4.17
N ALA A 97 0.83 -0.59 -5.21
CA ALA A 97 0.81 -1.07 -6.59
C ALA A 97 1.95 -2.02 -6.97
N GLY A 98 3.03 -2.07 -6.17
CA GLY A 98 4.27 -2.72 -6.59
C GLY A 98 5.07 -1.87 -7.59
N PHE A 99 6.18 -2.42 -8.09
CA PHE A 99 7.03 -1.81 -9.12
C PHE A 99 7.00 -2.60 -10.42
N ASN A 100 5.81 -3.03 -10.84
CA ASN A 100 5.62 -3.91 -11.99
C ASN A 100 5.19 -3.15 -13.27
N PHE A 101 5.57 -1.87 -13.37
CA PHE A 101 5.15 -0.97 -14.46
C PHE A 101 6.34 -0.47 -15.28
N PRO A 102 7.16 -1.38 -15.88
CA PRO A 102 8.32 -0.95 -16.65
C PRO A 102 7.88 -0.24 -17.92
N THR A 103 8.37 0.99 -18.10
CA THR A 103 8.19 1.73 -19.35
C THR A 103 9.40 2.60 -19.63
N GLN A 104 9.79 2.71 -20.90
CA GLN A 104 10.88 3.57 -21.36
C GLN A 104 10.32 4.82 -22.04
N GLU A 105 9.16 4.68 -22.67
CA GLU A 105 8.47 5.74 -23.40
C GLU A 105 6.95 5.57 -23.20
N GLY A 106 6.23 6.68 -23.22
CA GLY A 106 4.77 6.67 -23.06
C GLY A 106 4.30 6.17 -21.69
N GLN A 107 3.23 5.40 -21.70
CA GLN A 107 2.64 4.79 -20.50
C GLN A 107 3.04 3.31 -20.38
N ALA A 108 3.05 2.82 -19.15
CA ALA A 108 3.17 1.39 -18.89
C ALA A 108 1.99 0.61 -19.50
N PRO A 109 2.20 -0.67 -19.88
CA PRO A 109 1.14 -1.51 -20.44
C PRO A 109 0.03 -1.84 -19.45
N ASP A 110 0.30 -1.69 -18.16
CA ASP A 110 -0.65 -1.95 -17.08
C ASP A 110 -0.83 -0.69 -16.22
N VAL A 111 -1.98 -0.60 -15.55
CA VAL A 111 -2.37 0.43 -14.59
C VAL A 111 -2.70 -0.21 -13.24
N PHE A 112 -2.72 0.61 -12.20
CA PHE A 112 -3.19 0.18 -10.89
C PHE A 112 -4.48 0.92 -10.53
N GLN A 113 -5.47 0.22 -9.98
CA GLN A 113 -6.77 0.76 -9.63
C GLN A 113 -7.14 0.46 -8.19
N ILE A 114 -7.86 1.41 -7.57
CA ILE A 114 -8.62 1.19 -6.34
C ILE A 114 -10.06 1.64 -6.53
N VAL A 115 -10.97 1.07 -5.75
CA VAL A 115 -12.36 1.56 -5.62
C VAL A 115 -12.42 2.49 -4.41
N VAL A 116 -13.08 3.63 -4.55
CA VAL A 116 -13.33 4.56 -3.45
C VAL A 116 -14.48 4.00 -2.61
N GLU A 117 -14.21 3.61 -1.38
CA GLU A 117 -15.17 2.92 -0.51
C GLU A 117 -15.91 3.87 0.44
N ASP A 118 -15.31 5.01 0.74
CA ASP A 118 -15.90 6.07 1.57
C ASP A 118 -15.30 7.44 1.22
N LYS A 119 -15.73 8.50 1.91
CA LYS A 119 -15.27 9.88 1.68
C LYS A 119 -14.09 10.29 2.55
N THR A 120 -13.51 9.37 3.31
CA THR A 120 -12.32 9.65 4.12
C THR A 120 -11.15 10.03 3.21
N PRO A 121 -10.40 11.09 3.53
CA PRO A 121 -9.22 11.45 2.76
C PRO A 121 -8.20 10.31 2.67
N ILE A 122 -7.79 9.95 1.46
CA ILE A 122 -6.79 8.92 1.19
C ILE A 122 -5.51 9.60 0.74
N TRP A 123 -4.47 9.54 1.58
CA TRP A 123 -3.15 10.07 1.29
C TRP A 123 -2.28 8.99 0.64
N TYR A 124 -1.46 9.38 -0.35
CA TYR A 124 -0.60 8.43 -1.04
C TYR A 124 0.71 9.07 -1.50
N TYR A 125 1.70 8.24 -1.78
CA TYR A 125 3.04 8.64 -2.17
C TYR A 125 3.66 7.68 -3.18
N CYS A 126 4.73 8.13 -3.86
CA CYS A 126 5.58 7.24 -4.63
C CYS A 126 6.71 6.70 -3.75
N PRO A 127 6.80 5.37 -3.52
CA PRO A 127 7.81 4.78 -2.65
C PRO A 127 9.19 4.63 -3.32
N GLN A 128 9.40 5.12 -4.55
CA GLN A 128 10.69 5.06 -5.23
C GLN A 128 11.75 5.88 -4.48
N GLN A 129 12.79 5.16 -4.02
CA GLN A 129 13.87 5.75 -3.23
C GLN A 129 14.93 6.44 -4.10
N ASN A 130 15.22 5.88 -5.29
CA ASN A 130 16.18 6.48 -6.20
C ASN A 130 15.64 7.81 -6.75
N GLY A 131 16.28 8.91 -6.39
CA GLY A 131 15.80 10.26 -6.70
C GLY A 131 14.83 10.84 -5.68
N ASN A 132 14.60 10.17 -4.53
CA ASN A 132 13.80 10.67 -3.41
C ASN A 132 12.41 11.17 -3.85
N HIS A 133 11.66 10.33 -4.59
CA HIS A 133 10.42 10.75 -5.25
C HIS A 133 9.42 11.40 -4.29
N CYS A 134 9.11 10.75 -3.17
CA CYS A 134 8.19 11.27 -2.17
C CYS A 134 8.68 12.59 -1.57
N GLN A 135 9.95 12.68 -1.15
CA GLN A 135 10.56 13.87 -0.56
C GLN A 135 10.59 15.05 -1.53
N ASN A 136 10.65 14.77 -2.83
CA ASN A 136 10.54 15.79 -3.88
C ASN A 136 9.10 16.13 -4.24
N GLY A 137 8.13 15.73 -3.41
CA GLY A 137 6.72 16.12 -3.52
C GLY A 137 5.85 15.19 -4.35
N MET A 138 6.35 13.98 -4.70
CA MET A 138 5.52 12.97 -5.37
C MET A 138 4.59 12.28 -4.37
N VAL A 139 3.63 13.06 -3.89
CA VAL A 139 2.53 12.67 -3.00
C VAL A 139 1.22 13.18 -3.57
N GLY A 140 0.11 12.58 -3.13
CA GLY A 140 -1.22 13.00 -3.56
C GLY A 140 -2.30 12.67 -2.55
N ILE A 141 -3.52 13.05 -2.87
CA ILE A 141 -4.69 12.86 -2.03
C ILE A 141 -5.93 12.59 -2.88
N ILE A 142 -6.80 11.72 -2.37
CA ILE A 142 -8.18 11.57 -2.82
C ILE A 142 -9.07 12.14 -1.71
N ASN A 143 -10.06 12.94 -2.07
CA ASN A 143 -11.07 13.52 -1.18
C ASN A 143 -10.48 14.42 -0.06
N GLN A 144 -9.65 15.41 -0.45
CA GLN A 144 -9.18 16.40 0.52
C GLN A 144 -10.36 17.13 1.17
N ASN A 145 -10.31 17.25 2.50
CA ASN A 145 -11.21 18.17 3.20
C ASN A 145 -10.69 19.61 3.06
N PHE A 146 -11.30 20.39 2.16
CA PHE A 146 -10.90 21.77 1.89
C PHE A 146 -11.25 22.75 3.01
N ASP A 147 -12.14 22.38 3.94
CA ASP A 147 -12.51 23.20 5.09
C ASP A 147 -11.47 23.11 6.22
N ASN A 148 -10.55 22.14 6.13
CA ASN A 148 -9.49 21.94 7.13
C ASN A 148 -8.10 22.09 6.49
N GLN A 149 -7.55 23.30 6.58
CA GLN A 149 -6.25 23.64 5.98
C GLN A 149 -5.04 22.99 6.70
N ASP A 150 -5.20 22.53 7.95
CA ASP A 150 -4.15 21.84 8.67
C ASP A 150 -3.86 20.45 8.09
N PHE A 151 -4.88 19.86 7.43
CA PHE A 151 -4.78 18.58 6.72
C PHE A 151 -4.88 18.79 5.20
N SER A 152 -4.02 19.63 4.64
CA SER A 152 -3.99 19.94 3.22
C SER A 152 -2.87 19.22 2.48
N LEU A 153 -3.03 19.02 1.16
CA LEU A 153 -1.96 18.47 0.30
C LEU A 153 -0.68 19.29 0.38
N ARG A 154 -0.79 20.62 0.46
CA ARG A 154 0.36 21.50 0.67
C ARG A 154 1.12 21.12 1.94
N ARG A 155 0.41 20.95 3.06
CA ARG A 155 1.02 20.58 4.33
C ARG A 155 1.62 19.18 4.28
N HIS A 156 0.96 18.24 3.62
CA HIS A 156 1.48 16.88 3.42
C HIS A 156 2.78 16.88 2.60
N LYS A 157 2.89 17.70 1.55
CA LYS A 157 4.13 17.90 0.80
C LYS A 157 5.26 18.49 1.66
N GLU A 158 4.94 19.45 2.52
CA GLU A 158 5.90 20.02 3.47
C GLU A 158 6.44 18.99 4.47
N LEU A 159 5.57 18.09 4.95
CA LEU A 159 5.97 16.99 5.83
C LEU A 159 6.80 15.95 5.07
N ALA A 160 6.40 15.59 3.85
CA ALA A 160 7.13 14.66 3.00
C ALA A 160 8.57 15.12 2.74
N ALA A 161 8.78 16.43 2.49
CA ALA A 161 10.11 17.01 2.27
C ALA A 161 11.03 16.91 3.49
N GLN A 162 10.49 16.63 4.68
CA GLN A 162 11.26 16.50 5.93
C GLN A 162 11.60 15.04 6.25
N THR A 163 11.08 14.06 5.50
CA THR A 163 11.39 12.65 5.72
C THR A 163 12.75 12.29 5.12
N GLU A 164 13.47 11.37 5.75
CA GLU A 164 14.81 10.97 5.29
C GLU A 164 14.74 10.04 4.07
N ILE A 165 13.85 9.06 4.12
CA ILE A 165 13.74 8.04 3.08
C ILE A 165 12.28 7.57 2.94
N SER A 166 11.90 7.18 1.74
CA SER A 166 10.62 6.50 1.49
C SER A 166 10.72 5.03 1.87
N VAL A 167 9.69 4.50 2.53
CA VAL A 167 9.58 3.06 2.79
C VAL A 167 8.78 2.41 1.67
N ILE A 168 9.32 1.33 1.12
CA ILE A 168 8.64 0.49 0.14
C ILE A 168 7.83 -0.56 0.91
N PRO A 169 6.50 -0.62 0.75
CA PRO A 169 5.71 -1.69 1.37
C PRO A 169 6.18 -3.07 0.92
N PRO A 170 6.16 -4.09 1.80
CA PRO A 170 6.71 -5.41 1.48
C PRO A 170 5.84 -6.22 0.50
N VAL A 171 4.55 -5.92 0.43
CA VAL A 171 3.57 -6.70 -0.35
C VAL A 171 2.67 -5.78 -1.16
N GLN A 172 2.50 -6.12 -2.45
CA GLN A 172 1.48 -5.50 -3.31
C GLN A 172 0.08 -5.89 -2.82
N GLN A 173 -0.79 -4.90 -2.59
CA GLN A 173 -2.12 -5.13 -1.99
C GLN A 173 -3.09 -3.97 -2.21
N GLY A 174 -4.33 -4.17 -1.81
CA GLY A 174 -5.34 -3.12 -1.65
C GLY A 174 -5.86 -2.52 -2.94
N GLY A 175 -5.64 -3.17 -4.09
CA GLY A 175 -6.11 -2.74 -5.39
C GLY A 175 -5.87 -3.78 -6.47
N ALA A 176 -6.13 -3.43 -7.72
CA ALA A 176 -6.00 -4.31 -8.87
C ALA A 176 -5.01 -3.74 -9.90
N VAL A 177 -4.15 -4.60 -10.42
CA VAL A 177 -3.37 -4.32 -11.64
C VAL A 177 -4.14 -4.88 -12.82
N ILE A 178 -4.42 -4.04 -13.80
CA ILE A 178 -5.12 -4.43 -15.02
C ILE A 178 -4.37 -3.91 -16.26
N PRO A 179 -4.59 -4.51 -17.43
CA PRO A 179 -4.10 -3.94 -18.69
C PRO A 179 -4.59 -2.49 -18.85
N ASN A 180 -3.67 -1.60 -19.27
CA ASN A 180 -3.99 -0.20 -19.48
C ASN A 180 -5.11 -0.05 -20.53
N PRO A 181 -6.27 0.50 -20.17
CA PRO A 181 -7.40 0.63 -21.10
C PRO A 181 -7.13 1.68 -22.19
N ASN A 182 -6.17 2.57 -21.99
CA ASN A 182 -5.84 3.64 -22.91
C ASN A 182 -4.31 3.87 -23.04
N PRO A 183 -3.52 2.88 -23.48
CA PRO A 183 -2.06 2.95 -23.47
C PRO A 183 -1.49 4.01 -24.43
N ASN A 184 -2.29 4.47 -25.41
CA ASN A 184 -1.92 5.49 -26.38
C ASN A 184 -2.66 6.83 -26.11
N GLY A 185 -3.38 6.93 -25.01
CA GLY A 185 -4.05 8.16 -24.62
C GLY A 185 -3.04 9.27 -24.38
N GLY A 186 -3.31 10.44 -24.98
CA GLY A 186 -2.57 11.66 -24.68
C GLY A 186 -2.95 12.15 -23.27
N PHE A 187 -2.07 12.94 -22.70
CA PHE A 187 -2.24 13.61 -21.40
C PHE A 187 -2.71 15.04 -21.60
#